data_a8ed5eab77071abec5291ab1daa6d39d
#
_entry.id   a8ed5eab77071abec5291ab1daa6d39d
#
_cell.length_a   1.000
_cell.length_b   1.000
_cell.length_c   1.000
_cell.angle_alpha   90.00
_cell.angle_beta   90.00
_cell.angle_gamma   90.00
#
_symmetry.space_group_name_H-M   'P 1'
#
loop_
_entity.id
_entity.type
_entity.pdbx_description
1 polymer ?
#
loop_
_entity_poly.entity_id
_entity_poly.type
_entity_poly.pdbx_seq_one_letter_code
_entity_poly.pdbx_strand_id
1 'polypeptide(L)'
;MVMADTNETTTDLVPTNQERMFALSQREAVGLSKSGLVPKEFQGNVANCLIAFNLAKRIGADPLMVMQNLDVIHGRPSFRATFLIACLNQCGRFTPLKYRITGEGDEKTCIAVANDIETGEEYEGPPVSMAMAKAEGWSTKSGSKWKTMPDLMLRYRAAAFFARTTAPEVAMG
;
A
#
# COMPACT_ATOMS: atom_id res chain seq x y z
N MET A 1 -26.24 65.39 -7.95
CA MET A 1 -25.02 64.54 -7.95
C MET A 1 -25.26 63.46 -6.94
N VAL A 2 -25.80 62.32 -7.40
CA VAL A 2 -26.20 61.20 -6.53
C VAL A 2 -25.05 60.20 -6.55
N MET A 3 -24.41 59.98 -5.42
CA MET A 3 -23.41 58.93 -5.26
C MET A 3 -24.14 57.59 -5.15
N ALA A 4 -23.84 56.67 -6.07
CA ALA A 4 -24.30 55.33 -6.01
C ALA A 4 -23.39 54.55 -5.01
N ASP A 5 -24.01 54.12 -3.95
CA ASP A 5 -23.42 53.21 -2.95
C ASP A 5 -23.44 51.80 -3.52
N THR A 6 -22.31 51.32 -4.04
CA THR A 6 -22.15 49.93 -4.45
C THR A 6 -21.88 49.07 -3.22
N ASN A 7 -22.94 48.55 -2.62
CA ASN A 7 -22.89 47.58 -1.58
C ASN A 7 -22.51 46.23 -2.22
N GLU A 8 -21.22 45.92 -2.31
CA GLU A 8 -20.73 44.57 -2.63
C GLU A 8 -21.06 43.64 -1.48
N THR A 9 -22.17 42.94 -1.61
CA THR A 9 -22.54 41.82 -0.74
C THR A 9 -21.56 40.68 -1.01
N THR A 10 -20.49 40.61 -0.24
CA THR A 10 -19.64 39.41 -0.15
C THR A 10 -20.50 38.27 0.38
N THR A 11 -21.03 37.46 -0.52
CA THR A 11 -21.72 36.23 -0.16
C THR A 11 -20.64 35.28 0.40
N ASP A 12 -20.54 35.20 1.71
CA ASP A 12 -19.73 34.19 2.40
C ASP A 12 -20.26 32.81 2.00
N LEU A 13 -19.61 32.20 0.99
CA LEU A 13 -19.95 30.86 0.52
C LEU A 13 -19.65 29.88 1.66
N VAL A 14 -20.71 29.35 2.26
CA VAL A 14 -20.56 28.28 3.27
C VAL A 14 -19.82 27.11 2.62
N PRO A 15 -18.65 26.70 3.17
CA PRO A 15 -17.86 25.64 2.57
C PRO A 15 -18.68 24.35 2.42
N THR A 16 -18.57 23.71 1.29
CA THR A 16 -19.19 22.40 1.04
C THR A 16 -18.64 21.35 2.00
N ASN A 17 -19.35 20.26 2.18
CA ASN A 17 -18.88 19.14 3.01
C ASN A 17 -17.52 18.61 2.51
N GLN A 18 -17.30 18.59 1.20
CA GLN A 18 -16.04 18.16 0.60
C GLN A 18 -14.88 19.09 0.95
N GLU A 19 -15.10 20.41 0.90
CA GLU A 19 -14.09 21.40 1.28
C GLU A 19 -13.74 21.32 2.77
N ARG A 20 -14.74 21.12 3.63
CA ARG A 20 -14.52 20.90 5.07
C ARG A 20 -13.69 19.65 5.34
N MET A 21 -14.01 18.52 4.68
CA MET A 21 -13.27 17.28 4.81
C MET A 21 -11.83 17.43 4.31
N PHE A 22 -11.62 18.13 3.20
CA PHE A 22 -10.27 18.41 2.68
C PHE A 22 -9.46 19.28 3.65
N ALA A 23 -10.06 20.34 4.18
CA ALA A 23 -9.41 21.22 5.17
C ALA A 23 -9.04 20.47 6.45
N LEU A 24 -9.88 19.51 6.90
CA LEU A 24 -9.57 18.64 8.03
C LEU A 24 -8.37 17.76 7.71
N SER A 25 -8.39 17.07 6.56
CA SER A 25 -7.27 16.22 6.13
C SER A 25 -5.96 17.00 6.01
N GLN A 26 -5.99 18.26 5.55
CA GLN A 26 -4.80 19.10 5.52
C GLN A 26 -4.25 19.39 6.93
N ARG A 27 -5.10 19.70 7.90
CA ARG A 27 -4.68 19.94 9.30
C ARG A 27 -4.07 18.69 9.92
N GLU A 28 -4.69 17.53 9.72
CA GLU A 28 -4.18 16.25 10.19
C GLU A 28 -2.83 15.92 9.54
N ALA A 29 -2.69 16.13 8.22
CA ALA A 29 -1.44 15.93 7.50
C ALA A 29 -0.32 16.83 8.00
N VAL A 30 -0.62 18.09 8.32
CA VAL A 30 0.35 19.01 8.95
C VAL A 30 0.77 18.51 10.33
N GLY A 31 -0.16 18.01 11.14
CA GLY A 31 0.13 17.43 12.45
C GLY A 31 1.02 16.20 12.34
N LEU A 32 0.64 15.23 11.50
CA LEU A 32 1.39 13.99 11.31
C LEU A 32 2.77 14.22 10.69
N SER A 33 2.90 15.14 9.74
CA SER A 33 4.20 15.44 9.12
C SER A 33 5.26 15.94 10.11
N LYS A 34 4.85 16.47 11.25
CA LYS A 34 5.74 16.92 12.33
C LYS A 34 6.11 15.82 13.32
N SER A 35 5.48 14.65 13.23
CA SER A 35 5.70 13.54 14.14
C SER A 35 6.95 12.75 13.76
N GLY A 36 7.79 12.41 14.74
CA GLY A 36 8.89 11.46 14.57
C GLY A 36 8.45 10.00 14.41
N LEU A 37 7.16 9.69 14.59
CA LEU A 37 6.60 8.33 14.43
C LEU A 37 6.19 8.01 13.00
N VAL A 38 6.10 9.00 12.11
CA VAL A 38 5.88 8.75 10.69
C VAL A 38 7.22 8.46 9.99
N PRO A 39 7.25 7.63 8.94
CA PRO A 39 8.46 7.38 8.16
C PRO A 39 9.05 8.67 7.59
N LYS A 40 10.36 8.67 7.36
CA LYS A 40 11.12 9.87 6.93
C LYS A 40 10.55 10.55 5.68
N GLU A 41 10.01 9.77 4.76
CA GLU A 41 9.41 10.22 3.50
C GLU A 41 8.19 11.13 3.71
N PHE A 42 7.58 11.08 4.89
CA PHE A 42 6.41 11.87 5.29
C PHE A 42 6.78 13.02 6.26
N GLN A 43 7.96 12.96 6.90
CA GLN A 43 8.38 14.00 7.83
C GLN A 43 8.62 15.32 7.11
N GLY A 44 7.95 16.39 7.56
CA GLY A 44 8.00 17.70 6.90
C GLY A 44 7.29 17.75 5.54
N ASN A 45 6.74 16.66 5.03
CA ASN A 45 6.13 16.57 3.70
C ASN A 45 4.60 16.35 3.79
N VAL A 46 3.88 17.45 3.92
CA VAL A 46 2.41 17.45 4.00
C VAL A 46 1.78 16.83 2.73
N ALA A 47 2.39 17.06 1.56
CA ALA A 47 1.86 16.53 0.30
C ALA A 47 1.91 14.99 0.28
N ASN A 48 3.00 14.38 0.72
CA ASN A 48 3.08 12.92 0.84
C ASN A 48 2.07 12.38 1.86
N CYS A 49 1.86 13.08 2.97
CA CYS A 49 0.83 12.70 3.94
C CYS A 49 -0.57 12.70 3.32
N LEU A 50 -0.92 13.72 2.52
CA LEU A 50 -2.21 13.80 1.83
C LEU A 50 -2.39 12.67 0.80
N ILE A 51 -1.32 12.29 0.10
CA ILE A 51 -1.34 11.14 -0.81
C ILE A 51 -1.63 9.85 -0.02
N ALA A 52 -0.95 9.64 1.11
CA ALA A 52 -1.20 8.48 1.97
C ALA A 52 -2.64 8.46 2.51
N PHE A 53 -3.21 9.63 2.85
CA PHE A 53 -4.62 9.74 3.27
C PHE A 53 -5.58 9.34 2.16
N ASN A 54 -5.29 9.75 0.92
CA ASN A 54 -6.09 9.37 -0.24
C ASN A 54 -6.04 7.85 -0.48
N LEU A 55 -4.86 7.24 -0.39
CA LEU A 55 -4.71 5.79 -0.47
C LEU A 55 -5.46 5.08 0.66
N ALA A 56 -5.32 5.56 1.90
CA ALA A 56 -6.01 5.01 3.06
C ALA A 56 -7.53 5.02 2.88
N LYS A 57 -8.09 6.14 2.40
CA LYS A 57 -9.52 6.26 2.10
C LYS A 57 -9.99 5.25 1.06
N ARG A 58 -9.18 5.01 0.01
CA ARG A 58 -9.52 4.05 -1.07
C ARG A 58 -9.61 2.62 -0.56
N ILE A 59 -8.67 2.21 0.30
CA ILE A 59 -8.60 0.83 0.82
C ILE A 59 -9.31 0.65 2.16
N GLY A 60 -9.97 1.69 2.69
CA GLY A 60 -10.66 1.63 3.99
C GLY A 60 -9.74 1.43 5.18
N ALA A 61 -8.49 1.90 5.11
CA ALA A 61 -7.48 1.73 6.15
C ALA A 61 -7.20 3.02 6.91
N ASP A 62 -6.55 2.89 8.07
CA ASP A 62 -6.06 4.04 8.85
C ASP A 62 -4.88 4.73 8.13
N PRO A 63 -4.87 6.08 8.00
CA PRO A 63 -3.80 6.81 7.32
C PRO A 63 -2.39 6.56 7.88
N LEU A 64 -2.24 6.49 9.21
CA LEU A 64 -0.95 6.25 9.83
C LEU A 64 -0.46 4.83 9.54
N MET A 65 -1.37 3.85 9.56
CA MET A 65 -1.06 2.46 9.17
C MET A 65 -0.57 2.41 7.72
N VAL A 66 -1.22 3.12 6.80
CA VAL A 66 -0.79 3.21 5.40
C VAL A 66 0.60 3.83 5.32
N MET A 67 0.84 4.98 5.96
CA MET A 67 2.15 5.64 5.95
C MET A 67 3.27 4.72 6.46
N GLN A 68 3.04 3.95 7.51
CA GLN A 68 4.01 3.02 8.08
C GLN A 68 4.31 1.81 7.19
N ASN A 69 3.43 1.50 6.23
CA ASN A 69 3.53 0.35 5.33
C ASN A 69 3.74 0.74 3.85
N LEU A 70 3.97 2.02 3.57
CA LEU A 70 4.15 2.55 2.24
C LEU A 70 5.61 3.01 2.05
N ASP A 71 6.32 2.37 1.14
CA ASP A 71 7.63 2.80 0.71
C ASP A 71 7.52 3.65 -0.57
N VAL A 72 8.32 4.71 -0.68
CA VAL A 72 8.39 5.52 -1.91
C VAL A 72 9.61 5.09 -2.71
N ILE A 73 9.39 4.33 -3.78
CA ILE A 73 10.46 3.79 -4.63
C ILE A 73 10.46 4.54 -5.96
N HIS A 74 11.52 5.29 -6.22
CA HIS A 74 11.64 6.13 -7.43
C HIS A 74 10.44 7.04 -7.66
N GLY A 75 9.92 7.67 -6.58
CA GLY A 75 8.76 8.55 -6.62
C GLY A 75 7.40 7.84 -6.73
N ARG A 76 7.37 6.52 -6.71
CA ARG A 76 6.14 5.73 -6.76
C ARG A 76 5.84 5.10 -5.40
N PRO A 77 4.59 5.23 -4.89
CA PRO A 77 4.18 4.54 -3.68
C PRO A 77 4.16 3.01 -3.91
N SER A 78 4.68 2.26 -2.97
CA SER A 78 4.72 0.79 -3.02
C SER A 78 4.39 0.21 -1.65
N PHE A 79 3.35 -0.59 -1.56
CA PHE A 79 3.00 -1.27 -0.31
C PHE A 79 3.97 -2.39 0.02
N ARG A 80 4.32 -2.52 1.29
CA ARG A 80 5.10 -3.64 1.81
C ARG A 80 4.33 -4.95 1.68
N ALA A 81 5.06 -6.04 1.46
CA ALA A 81 4.44 -7.36 1.31
C ALA A 81 3.59 -7.76 2.53
N THR A 82 4.02 -7.43 3.74
CA THR A 82 3.27 -7.68 4.98
C THR A 82 1.91 -7.00 4.99
N PHE A 83 1.83 -5.78 4.48
CA PHE A 83 0.57 -5.04 4.36
C PHE A 83 -0.35 -5.65 3.30
N LEU A 84 0.20 -6.03 2.14
CA LEU A 84 -0.58 -6.72 1.10
C LEU A 84 -1.14 -8.05 1.60
N ILE A 85 -0.36 -8.82 2.38
CA ILE A 85 -0.83 -10.06 3.02
C ILE A 85 -1.99 -9.76 3.99
N ALA A 86 -1.87 -8.72 4.81
CA ALA A 86 -2.93 -8.33 5.73
C ALA A 86 -4.21 -7.93 4.97
N CYS A 87 -4.09 -7.13 3.92
CA CYS A 87 -5.22 -6.74 3.08
C CYS A 87 -5.90 -7.97 2.44
N LEU A 88 -5.13 -8.90 1.87
CA LEU A 88 -5.64 -10.14 1.30
C LEU A 88 -6.38 -10.98 2.34
N ASN A 89 -5.81 -11.13 3.54
CA ASN A 89 -6.40 -11.94 4.60
C ASN A 89 -7.68 -11.32 5.20
N GLN A 90 -7.87 -10.02 5.01
CA GLN A 90 -9.02 -9.26 5.55
C GLN A 90 -10.05 -8.85 4.49
N CYS A 91 -9.77 -9.05 3.20
CA CYS A 91 -10.64 -8.57 2.13
C CYS A 91 -12.03 -9.26 2.07
N GLY A 92 -12.19 -10.37 2.78
CA GLY A 92 -13.45 -11.13 2.80
C GLY A 92 -13.73 -11.95 1.53
N ARG A 93 -12.92 -11.82 0.48
CA ARG A 93 -13.03 -12.59 -0.75
C ARG A 93 -12.26 -13.91 -0.68
N PHE A 94 -11.07 -13.89 -0.10
CA PHE A 94 -10.19 -15.04 -0.05
C PHE A 94 -10.02 -15.58 1.37
N THR A 95 -9.80 -16.90 1.46
CA THR A 95 -9.23 -17.49 2.69
C THR A 95 -7.85 -16.91 2.95
N PRO A 96 -7.34 -16.98 4.20
CA PRO A 96 -5.97 -16.54 4.49
C PRO A 96 -4.96 -17.20 3.55
N LEU A 97 -4.01 -16.41 3.04
CA LEU A 97 -2.96 -16.86 2.13
C LEU A 97 -2.19 -18.04 2.71
N LYS A 98 -2.00 -19.07 1.88
CA LYS A 98 -1.12 -20.21 2.12
C LYS A 98 0.02 -20.19 1.11
N TYR A 99 1.06 -20.97 1.39
CA TYR A 99 2.26 -21.01 0.56
C TYR A 99 2.66 -22.47 0.31
N ARG A 100 2.88 -22.80 -0.96
CA ARG A 100 3.48 -24.05 -1.37
C ARG A 100 4.93 -23.78 -1.74
N ILE A 101 5.85 -24.41 -1.03
CA ILE A 101 7.30 -24.31 -1.28
C ILE A 101 7.75 -25.68 -1.75
N THR A 102 8.42 -25.74 -2.88
CA THR A 102 8.94 -26.97 -3.52
C THR A 102 10.36 -26.73 -4.01
N GLY A 103 11.10 -27.83 -4.23
CA GLY A 103 12.48 -27.79 -4.71
C GLY A 103 13.49 -27.34 -3.65
N GLU A 104 14.76 -27.33 -4.03
CA GLU A 104 15.89 -26.92 -3.22
C GLU A 104 16.86 -26.05 -4.02
N GLY A 105 17.76 -25.35 -3.32
CA GLY A 105 18.76 -24.49 -3.95
C GLY A 105 18.13 -23.47 -4.88
N ASP A 106 18.59 -23.40 -6.11
CA ASP A 106 18.09 -22.44 -7.12
C ASP A 106 16.70 -22.80 -7.65
N GLU A 107 16.33 -24.09 -7.63
CA GLU A 107 15.02 -24.59 -8.02
C GLU A 107 13.96 -24.38 -6.93
N LYS A 108 14.37 -23.94 -5.73
CA LYS A 108 13.42 -23.65 -4.65
C LYS A 108 12.44 -22.58 -5.09
N THR A 109 11.16 -22.96 -5.09
CA THR A 109 10.06 -22.15 -5.64
C THR A 109 8.94 -22.03 -4.61
N CYS A 110 8.31 -20.87 -4.55
CA CYS A 110 7.16 -20.60 -3.71
C CYS A 110 6.00 -20.06 -4.57
N ILE A 111 4.81 -20.62 -4.31
CA ILE A 111 3.54 -20.16 -4.87
C ILE A 111 2.65 -19.73 -3.70
N ALA A 112 2.05 -18.55 -3.79
CA ALA A 112 0.99 -18.12 -2.89
C ALA A 112 -0.34 -18.62 -3.42
N VAL A 113 -1.17 -19.18 -2.53
CA VAL A 113 -2.48 -19.75 -2.89
C VAL A 113 -3.54 -19.28 -1.88
N ALA A 114 -4.76 -19.12 -2.36
CA ALA A 114 -5.93 -18.87 -1.53
C ALA A 114 -7.18 -19.41 -2.22
N ASN A 115 -8.20 -19.74 -1.44
CA ASN A 115 -9.50 -20.12 -2.01
C ASN A 115 -10.44 -18.91 -1.96
N ASP A 116 -11.19 -18.71 -3.01
CA ASP A 116 -12.33 -17.82 -3.01
C ASP A 116 -13.38 -18.36 -2.03
N ILE A 117 -13.84 -17.51 -1.11
CA ILE A 117 -14.75 -17.94 -0.02
C ILE A 117 -16.14 -18.27 -0.56
N GLU A 118 -16.57 -17.58 -1.61
CA GLU A 118 -17.90 -17.74 -2.19
C GLU A 118 -18.00 -18.99 -3.10
N THR A 119 -16.99 -19.17 -3.95
CA THR A 119 -17.00 -20.26 -4.95
C THR A 119 -16.27 -21.52 -4.50
N GLY A 120 -15.37 -21.40 -3.52
CA GLY A 120 -14.46 -22.47 -3.09
C GLY A 120 -13.31 -22.73 -4.07
N GLU A 121 -13.24 -21.99 -5.19
CA GLU A 121 -12.18 -22.14 -6.21
C GLU A 121 -10.82 -21.72 -5.64
N GLU A 122 -9.81 -22.53 -5.92
CA GLU A 122 -8.43 -22.22 -5.54
C GLU A 122 -7.77 -21.33 -6.59
N TYR A 123 -7.22 -20.22 -6.12
CA TYR A 123 -6.42 -19.29 -6.92
C TYR A 123 -4.95 -19.42 -6.56
N GLU A 124 -4.11 -19.47 -7.59
CA GLU A 124 -2.65 -19.52 -7.47
C GLU A 124 -2.04 -18.23 -8.03
N GLY A 125 -1.09 -17.67 -7.30
CA GLY A 125 -0.25 -16.59 -7.81
C GLY A 125 0.90 -17.13 -8.69
N PRO A 126 1.61 -16.25 -9.40
CA PRO A 126 2.79 -16.65 -10.16
C PRO A 126 3.87 -17.28 -9.26
N PRO A 127 4.57 -18.33 -9.74
CA PRO A 127 5.67 -18.94 -9.00
C PRO A 127 6.86 -17.96 -8.87
N VAL A 128 7.50 -17.98 -7.72
CA VAL A 128 8.73 -17.21 -7.44
C VAL A 128 9.83 -18.18 -7.05
N SER A 129 10.95 -18.16 -7.77
CA SER A 129 12.07 -19.07 -7.50
C SER A 129 13.32 -18.33 -7.01
N MET A 130 14.25 -19.10 -6.43
CA MET A 130 15.59 -18.57 -6.09
C MET A 130 16.40 -18.26 -7.34
N ALA A 131 16.22 -18.99 -8.43
CA ALA A 131 16.80 -18.65 -9.73
C ALA A 131 16.33 -17.28 -10.21
N MET A 132 15.01 -17.00 -10.12
CA MET A 132 14.45 -15.67 -10.39
C MET A 132 15.09 -14.59 -9.51
N ALA A 133 15.22 -14.84 -8.20
CA ALA A 133 15.83 -13.90 -7.26
C ALA A 133 17.28 -13.57 -7.59
N LYS A 134 18.04 -14.51 -8.16
CA LYS A 134 19.39 -14.29 -8.67
C LYS A 134 19.38 -13.47 -9.96
N ALA A 135 18.58 -13.86 -10.93
CA ALA A 135 18.48 -13.19 -12.22
C ALA A 135 18.08 -11.71 -12.09
N GLU A 136 17.13 -11.43 -11.20
CA GLU A 136 16.65 -10.08 -10.87
C GLU A 136 17.59 -9.31 -9.91
N GLY A 137 18.71 -9.90 -9.50
CA GLY A 137 19.67 -9.27 -8.60
C GLY A 137 19.16 -9.05 -7.16
N TRP A 138 18.05 -9.67 -6.76
CA TRP A 138 17.51 -9.49 -5.40
C TRP A 138 18.40 -10.15 -4.35
N SER A 139 18.96 -11.30 -4.67
CA SER A 139 19.84 -12.07 -3.78
C SER A 139 21.29 -11.58 -3.77
N THR A 140 21.72 -10.80 -4.78
CA THR A 140 23.12 -10.38 -4.93
C THR A 140 23.47 -9.11 -4.17
N LYS A 141 22.49 -8.29 -3.79
CA LYS A 141 22.70 -7.04 -3.05
C LYS A 141 23.38 -7.29 -1.69
N SER A 142 24.23 -6.35 -1.28
CA SER A 142 24.81 -6.37 0.07
C SER A 142 23.70 -6.34 1.13
N GLY A 143 23.82 -7.18 2.17
CA GLY A 143 22.82 -7.28 3.25
C GLY A 143 21.47 -7.89 2.84
N SER A 144 21.39 -8.49 1.65
CA SER A 144 20.15 -9.07 1.15
C SER A 144 19.62 -10.19 2.02
N LYS A 145 18.37 -10.06 2.46
CA LYS A 145 17.64 -11.07 3.23
C LYS A 145 17.36 -12.36 2.43
N TRP A 146 17.44 -12.31 1.12
CA TRP A 146 17.36 -13.48 0.26
C TRP A 146 18.49 -14.50 0.52
N LYS A 147 19.63 -14.06 1.09
CA LYS A 147 20.73 -14.93 1.49
C LYS A 147 20.52 -15.57 2.86
N THR A 148 19.93 -14.83 3.79
CA THR A 148 19.82 -15.24 5.19
C THR A 148 18.46 -15.80 5.57
N MET A 149 17.39 -15.40 4.86
CA MET A 149 16.00 -15.79 5.09
C MET A 149 15.27 -16.05 3.77
N PRO A 150 15.76 -16.98 2.90
CA PRO A 150 15.21 -17.17 1.55
C PRO A 150 13.72 -17.55 1.57
N ASP A 151 13.30 -18.43 2.46
CA ASP A 151 11.89 -18.88 2.54
C ASP A 151 10.93 -17.73 2.89
N LEU A 152 11.35 -16.83 3.75
CA LEU A 152 10.57 -15.65 4.10
C LEU A 152 10.45 -14.71 2.89
N MET A 153 11.55 -14.48 2.20
CA MET A 153 11.58 -13.60 1.03
C MET A 153 10.79 -14.15 -0.14
N LEU A 154 10.86 -15.48 -0.37
CA LEU A 154 10.04 -16.18 -1.34
C LEU A 154 8.54 -15.98 -1.05
N ARG A 155 8.11 -16.19 0.19
CA ARG A 155 6.71 -15.97 0.61
C ARG A 155 6.26 -14.53 0.40
N TYR A 156 7.07 -13.54 0.80
CA TYR A 156 6.74 -12.13 0.62
C TYR A 156 6.61 -11.74 -0.84
N ARG A 157 7.51 -12.26 -1.70
CA ARG A 157 7.44 -11.97 -3.13
C ARG A 157 6.26 -12.67 -3.79
N ALA A 158 5.99 -13.94 -3.45
CA ALA A 158 4.85 -14.69 -3.95
C ALA A 158 3.52 -14.02 -3.55
N ALA A 159 3.40 -13.57 -2.28
CA ALA A 159 2.23 -12.82 -1.84
C ALA A 159 2.05 -11.50 -2.58
N ALA A 160 3.13 -10.76 -2.80
CA ALA A 160 3.07 -9.51 -3.56
C ALA A 160 2.68 -9.73 -5.03
N PHE A 161 3.10 -10.84 -5.64
CA PHE A 161 2.69 -11.21 -6.99
C PHE A 161 1.21 -11.64 -7.01
N PHE A 162 0.79 -12.48 -6.06
CA PHE A 162 -0.63 -12.84 -5.92
C PHE A 162 -1.52 -11.59 -5.82
N ALA A 163 -1.19 -10.66 -4.92
CA ALA A 163 -1.96 -9.43 -4.75
C ALA A 163 -2.06 -8.62 -6.06
N ARG A 164 -0.98 -8.54 -6.84
CA ARG A 164 -0.93 -7.71 -8.05
C ARG A 164 -1.54 -8.36 -9.29
N THR A 165 -1.54 -9.68 -9.37
CA THR A 165 -1.98 -10.40 -10.57
C THR A 165 -3.33 -11.06 -10.42
N THR A 166 -3.65 -11.51 -9.20
CA THR A 166 -4.86 -12.30 -8.91
C THR A 166 -5.93 -11.46 -8.19
N ALA A 167 -5.49 -10.50 -7.36
CA ALA A 167 -6.38 -9.67 -6.56
C ALA A 167 -5.95 -8.18 -6.54
N PRO A 168 -5.77 -7.53 -7.71
CA PRO A 168 -5.29 -6.14 -7.77
C PRO A 168 -6.23 -5.17 -7.06
N GLU A 169 -7.52 -5.47 -7.00
CA GLU A 169 -8.53 -4.69 -6.31
C GLU A 169 -8.29 -4.55 -4.80
N VAL A 170 -7.61 -5.51 -4.19
CA VAL A 170 -7.35 -5.51 -2.74
C VAL A 170 -6.39 -4.38 -2.35
N ALA A 171 -5.45 -4.04 -3.20
CA ALA A 171 -4.50 -2.95 -2.99
C ALA A 171 -4.86 -1.68 -3.78
N MET A 172 -5.96 -1.71 -4.56
CA MET A 172 -6.43 -0.60 -5.40
C MET A 172 -5.37 -0.04 -6.36
N GLY A 173 -4.55 -0.93 -6.90
CA GLY A 173 -3.49 -0.49 -7.82
C GLY A 173 -2.84 -1.58 -8.60
#